data_359228990697cedc7b220e70530002a5
#
_entry.id   359228990697cedc7b220e70530002a5
#
_cell.length_a   1.000
_cell.length_b   1.000
_cell.length_c   1.000
_cell.angle_alpha   90.00
_cell.angle_beta   90.00
_cell.angle_gamma   90.00
#
_symmetry.space_group_name_H-M   'P 1'
#
loop_
_entity.id
_entity.type
_entity.pdbx_description
1 polymer ?
#
loop_
_entity_poly.entity_id
_entity_poly.type
_entity_poly.pdbx_seq_one_letter_code
_entity_poly.pdbx_strand_id
1 'polypeptide(L)'
;LAEHAGWRLGLGAWAALAALALLAWWLQPGTRLRLPDAQPGRSLLRYPRTWLLVLFFGLGTACYTCVLAWLAPYYLEQGWSAQESGLLLGFLTAMEVLSGLLAPALASRSRDRRPVLVGLTALMLAGFLGLAWAPASLPLLWALCLGLGIGGLFPMGLIVCLDHFDAPQRAGQLAALVQGAGYLIAGVSPWIAGLLRDSLGSFTGAWLGLATVAALLLGLGLRFDPRRYAALFAERQARGVGAESLR
;
A
#
# COMPACT_ATOMS: atom_id res chain seq x y z
N LEU A 1 -6.21 20.21 20.41
CA LEU A 1 -6.21 21.48 19.66
C LEU A 1 -7.53 21.75 18.95
N ALA A 2 -8.12 20.77 18.25
CA ALA A 2 -9.37 20.96 17.51
C ALA A 2 -10.58 21.28 18.42
N GLU A 3 -10.65 20.67 19.59
CA GLU A 3 -11.74 20.91 20.57
C GLU A 3 -11.68 22.29 21.22
N HIS A 4 -10.47 22.83 21.46
CA HIS A 4 -10.31 24.11 22.18
C HIS A 4 -10.09 25.32 21.26
N ALA A 5 -9.57 25.10 20.05
CA ALA A 5 -9.17 26.18 19.15
C ALA A 5 -9.79 26.10 17.74
N GLY A 6 -10.69 25.12 17.52
CA GLY A 6 -11.35 24.88 16.25
C GLY A 6 -10.51 24.08 15.26
N TRP A 7 -11.18 23.37 14.37
CA TRP A 7 -10.57 22.48 13.38
C TRP A 7 -9.59 23.19 12.42
N ARG A 8 -9.82 24.50 12.15
CA ARG A 8 -8.95 25.31 11.28
C ARG A 8 -7.55 25.49 11.87
N LEU A 9 -7.44 25.72 13.17
CA LEU A 9 -6.14 25.82 13.84
C LEU A 9 -5.47 24.46 14.00
N GLY A 10 -6.25 23.39 14.21
CA GLY A 10 -5.74 22.01 14.20
C GLY A 10 -5.08 21.65 12.87
N LEU A 11 -5.72 21.94 11.76
CA LEU A 11 -5.14 21.74 10.42
C LEU A 11 -4.01 22.73 10.10
N GLY A 12 -4.14 23.99 10.52
CA GLY A 12 -3.12 25.02 10.31
C GLY A 12 -1.79 24.74 11.01
N ALA A 13 -1.80 24.00 12.12
CA ALA A 13 -0.58 23.59 12.82
C ALA A 13 0.32 22.70 11.94
N TRP A 14 -0.24 21.88 11.06
CA TRP A 14 0.53 21.08 10.09
C TRP A 14 1.23 21.94 9.04
N ALA A 15 0.65 23.10 8.69
CA ALA A 15 1.28 24.04 7.76
C ALA A 15 2.59 24.63 8.34
N ALA A 16 2.67 24.84 9.67
CA ALA A 16 3.90 25.26 10.32
C ALA A 16 5.00 24.21 10.22
N LEU A 17 4.68 22.93 10.42
CA LEU A 17 5.63 21.83 10.25
C LEU A 17 6.09 21.70 8.79
N ALA A 18 5.18 21.85 7.83
CA ALA A 18 5.51 21.85 6.41
C ALA A 18 6.44 23.02 6.04
N ALA A 19 6.18 24.22 6.58
CA ALA A 19 7.03 25.39 6.37
C ALA A 19 8.43 25.19 6.95
N LEU A 20 8.55 24.58 8.14
CA LEU A 20 9.85 24.23 8.74
C LEU A 20 10.61 23.21 7.88
N ALA A 21 9.93 22.19 7.37
CA ALA A 21 10.53 21.21 6.47
C ALA A 21 11.01 21.85 5.16
N LEU A 22 10.23 22.76 4.59
CA LEU A 22 10.58 23.53 3.39
C LEU A 22 11.79 24.44 3.62
N LEU A 23 11.84 25.10 4.78
CA LEU A 23 12.98 25.92 5.19
C LEU A 23 14.24 25.06 5.35
N ALA A 24 14.14 23.92 6.04
CA ALA A 24 15.24 22.98 6.20
C ALA A 24 15.75 22.46 4.84
N TRP A 25 14.85 22.20 3.89
CA TRP A 25 15.22 21.82 2.52
C TRP A 25 15.95 22.93 1.76
N TRP A 26 15.50 24.17 1.91
CA TRP A 26 16.10 25.34 1.27
C TRP A 26 17.51 25.66 1.82
N LEU A 27 17.75 25.36 3.10
CA LEU A 27 19.04 25.57 3.75
C LEU A 27 20.07 24.48 3.43
N GLN A 28 19.64 23.37 2.79
CA GLN A 28 20.59 22.32 2.39
C GLN A 28 21.43 22.79 1.20
N PRO A 29 22.77 22.69 1.27
CA PRO A 29 23.64 22.96 0.13
C PRO A 29 23.28 22.01 -1.00
N GLY A 30 22.89 22.56 -2.15
CA GLY A 30 22.44 21.80 -3.31
C GLY A 30 23.54 20.87 -3.82
N THR A 31 23.49 19.60 -3.47
CA THR A 31 24.23 18.55 -4.14
C THR A 31 23.58 18.36 -5.51
N ARG A 32 24.23 18.91 -6.57
CA ARG A 32 23.85 18.59 -7.94
C ARG A 32 24.16 17.11 -8.18
N LEU A 33 23.20 16.24 -7.85
CA LEU A 33 23.23 14.85 -8.32
C LEU A 33 23.18 14.90 -9.86
N ARG A 34 24.31 14.68 -10.51
CA ARG A 34 24.32 14.31 -11.93
C ARG A 34 23.60 12.97 -12.02
N LEU A 35 22.33 13.03 -12.38
CA LEU A 35 21.62 11.83 -12.79
C LEU A 35 22.37 11.29 -14.01
N PRO A 36 22.82 10.03 -14.01
CA PRO A 36 23.36 9.40 -15.21
C PRO A 36 22.31 9.54 -16.30
N ASP A 37 22.75 9.81 -17.54
CA ASP A 37 21.86 9.91 -18.69
C ASP A 37 20.90 8.73 -18.68
N ALA A 38 19.60 9.06 -18.61
CA ALA A 38 18.54 8.06 -18.63
C ALA A 38 18.64 7.37 -19.99
N GLN A 39 19.29 6.21 -20.04
CA GLN A 39 19.22 5.39 -21.25
C GLN A 39 17.75 5.15 -21.53
N PRO A 40 17.28 5.41 -22.78
CA PRO A 40 15.90 5.16 -23.15
C PRO A 40 15.62 3.66 -23.05
N GLY A 41 15.32 3.23 -21.82
CA GLY A 41 14.94 1.85 -21.55
C GLY A 41 13.60 1.58 -22.23
N ARG A 42 13.46 0.42 -22.86
CA ARG A 42 12.15 -0.05 -23.36
C ARG A 42 11.12 0.13 -22.29
N SER A 43 9.98 0.74 -22.63
CA SER A 43 8.91 1.09 -21.70
C SER A 43 8.55 -0.08 -20.79
N LEU A 44 8.67 0.11 -19.46
CA LEU A 44 8.31 -0.87 -18.43
C LEU A 44 6.82 -1.26 -18.51
N LEU A 45 5.99 -0.38 -19.07
CA LEU A 45 4.55 -0.61 -19.29
C LEU A 45 4.25 -1.82 -20.19
N ARG A 46 5.20 -2.27 -21.02
CA ARG A 46 5.01 -3.41 -21.92
C ARG A 46 5.11 -4.77 -21.22
N TYR A 47 5.58 -4.81 -19.98
CA TYR A 47 5.76 -6.06 -19.24
C TYR A 47 4.53 -6.39 -18.40
N PRO A 48 3.92 -7.58 -18.55
CA PRO A 48 2.78 -7.99 -17.70
C PRO A 48 3.13 -8.00 -16.21
N ARG A 49 4.41 -8.24 -15.90
CA ARG A 49 4.91 -8.21 -14.52
C ARG A 49 4.77 -6.84 -13.87
N THR A 50 4.99 -5.77 -14.62
CA THR A 50 4.80 -4.39 -14.13
C THR A 50 3.34 -4.17 -13.68
N TRP A 51 2.38 -4.60 -14.48
CA TRP A 51 0.96 -4.47 -14.14
C TRP A 51 0.54 -5.33 -12.95
N LEU A 52 1.15 -6.51 -12.77
CA LEU A 52 0.93 -7.33 -11.60
C LEU A 52 1.45 -6.63 -10.32
N LEU A 53 2.61 -5.96 -10.40
CA LEU A 53 3.13 -5.14 -9.30
C LEU A 53 2.25 -3.92 -9.03
N VAL A 54 1.77 -3.24 -10.08
CA VAL A 54 0.82 -2.12 -9.97
C VAL A 54 -0.46 -2.56 -9.26
N LEU A 55 -1.03 -3.69 -9.66
CA LEU A 55 -2.23 -4.22 -9.02
C LEU A 55 -1.97 -4.62 -7.56
N PHE A 56 -0.86 -5.30 -7.28
CA PHE A 56 -0.52 -5.68 -5.91
C PHE A 56 -0.35 -4.46 -5.00
N PHE A 57 0.45 -3.49 -5.41
CA PHE A 57 0.67 -2.26 -4.65
C PHE A 57 -0.60 -1.42 -4.54
N GLY A 58 -1.30 -1.21 -5.67
CA GLY A 58 -2.49 -0.38 -5.73
C GLY A 58 -3.65 -0.94 -4.91
N LEU A 59 -3.92 -2.24 -4.99
CA LEU A 59 -4.96 -2.89 -4.19
C LEU A 59 -4.60 -2.95 -2.70
N GLY A 60 -3.33 -3.16 -2.36
CA GLY A 60 -2.87 -3.08 -0.97
C GLY A 60 -3.07 -1.68 -0.39
N THR A 61 -2.69 -0.64 -1.14
CA THR A 61 -2.89 0.76 -0.74
C THR A 61 -4.38 1.14 -0.75
N ALA A 62 -5.20 0.55 -1.63
CA ALA A 62 -6.66 0.71 -1.62
C ALA A 62 -7.28 0.20 -0.31
N CYS A 63 -6.85 -0.95 0.19
CA CYS A 63 -7.27 -1.45 1.51
C CYS A 63 -6.91 -0.46 2.62
N TYR A 64 -5.70 0.11 2.60
CA TYR A 64 -5.25 1.13 3.54
C TYR A 64 -6.15 2.37 3.52
N THR A 65 -6.36 2.97 2.35
CA THR A 65 -7.16 4.20 2.22
C THR A 65 -8.63 3.98 2.61
N CYS A 66 -9.20 2.81 2.31
CA CYS A 66 -10.55 2.46 2.74
C CYS A 66 -10.67 2.32 4.26
N VAL A 67 -9.69 1.68 4.91
CA VAL A 67 -9.70 1.53 6.38
C VAL A 67 -9.58 2.90 7.05
N LEU A 68 -8.65 3.76 6.61
CA LEU A 68 -8.53 5.12 7.15
C LEU A 68 -9.80 5.96 6.98
N ALA A 69 -10.47 5.83 5.83
CA ALA A 69 -11.67 6.61 5.55
C ALA A 69 -12.90 6.10 6.32
N TRP A 70 -13.05 4.78 6.48
CA TRP A 70 -14.33 4.20 6.86
C TRP A 70 -14.35 3.46 8.20
N LEU A 71 -13.20 3.15 8.83
CA LEU A 71 -13.20 2.41 10.09
C LEU A 71 -13.88 3.20 11.22
N ALA A 72 -13.50 4.48 11.40
CA ALA A 72 -14.11 5.31 12.45
C ALA A 72 -15.60 5.60 12.18
N PRO A 73 -16.03 6.03 10.97
CA PRO A 73 -17.45 6.13 10.62
C PRO A 73 -18.24 4.84 10.85
N TYR A 74 -17.66 3.70 10.54
CA TYR A 74 -18.29 2.40 10.75
C TYR A 74 -18.63 2.12 12.22
N TYR A 75 -17.69 2.39 13.14
CA TYR A 75 -17.96 2.19 14.57
C TYR A 75 -18.86 3.27 15.16
N LEU A 76 -18.84 4.49 14.62
CA LEU A 76 -19.83 5.53 14.97
C LEU A 76 -21.27 5.09 14.64
N GLU A 77 -21.49 4.45 13.47
CA GLU A 77 -22.81 3.89 13.12
C GLU A 77 -23.25 2.74 14.06
N GLN A 78 -22.31 2.06 14.71
CA GLN A 78 -22.59 1.03 15.72
C GLN A 78 -22.81 1.60 17.12
N GLY A 79 -22.86 2.92 17.28
CA GLY A 79 -23.11 3.60 18.55
C GLY A 79 -21.87 3.90 19.39
N TRP A 80 -20.66 3.72 18.83
CA TRP A 80 -19.46 4.13 19.54
C TRP A 80 -19.33 5.64 19.56
N SER A 81 -18.69 6.18 20.60
CA SER A 81 -18.34 7.60 20.65
C SER A 81 -17.23 7.94 19.63
N ALA A 82 -17.14 9.21 19.26
CA ALA A 82 -16.06 9.71 18.41
C ALA A 82 -14.69 9.47 19.02
N GLN A 83 -14.59 9.53 20.35
CA GLN A 83 -13.34 9.28 21.08
C GLN A 83 -12.92 7.80 20.96
N GLU A 84 -13.82 6.87 21.21
CA GLU A 84 -13.53 5.42 21.12
C GLU A 84 -13.16 5.02 19.70
N SER A 85 -13.91 5.47 18.70
CA SER A 85 -13.64 5.21 17.29
C SER A 85 -12.30 5.81 16.85
N GLY A 86 -11.98 7.02 17.33
CA GLY A 86 -10.69 7.67 17.08
C GLY A 86 -9.52 6.94 17.73
N LEU A 87 -9.70 6.45 18.98
CA LEU A 87 -8.67 5.65 19.67
C LEU A 87 -8.43 4.31 18.97
N LEU A 88 -9.47 3.66 18.49
CA LEU A 88 -9.34 2.42 17.72
C LEU A 88 -8.54 2.65 16.42
N LEU A 89 -8.83 3.73 15.69
CA LEU A 89 -8.07 4.11 14.50
C LEU A 89 -6.61 4.47 14.85
N GLY A 90 -6.39 5.17 15.96
CA GLY A 90 -5.05 5.48 16.47
C GLY A 90 -4.26 4.22 16.83
N PHE A 91 -4.91 3.23 17.46
CA PHE A 91 -4.30 1.92 17.74
C PHE A 91 -3.92 1.18 16.46
N LEU A 92 -4.83 1.14 15.48
CA LEU A 92 -4.56 0.55 14.17
C LEU A 92 -3.34 1.20 13.52
N THR A 93 -3.28 2.54 13.49
CA THR A 93 -2.14 3.28 12.91
C THR A 93 -0.82 3.01 13.65
N ALA A 94 -0.85 2.85 14.97
CA ALA A 94 0.33 2.44 15.73
C ALA A 94 0.83 1.05 15.30
N MET A 95 -0.08 0.11 15.05
CA MET A 95 0.24 -1.23 14.54
C MET A 95 0.75 -1.19 13.09
N GLU A 96 0.25 -0.26 12.27
CA GLU A 96 0.79 -0.02 10.91
C GLU A 96 2.25 0.43 10.96
N VAL A 97 2.58 1.40 11.83
CA VAL A 97 3.96 1.87 12.01
C VAL A 97 4.86 0.74 12.49
N LEU A 98 4.41 -0.03 13.48
CA LEU A 98 5.16 -1.17 13.99
C LEU A 98 5.44 -2.21 12.89
N SER A 99 4.42 -2.58 12.12
CA SER A 99 4.56 -3.54 11.03
C SER A 99 5.40 -2.98 9.88
N GLY A 100 5.28 -1.69 9.57
CA GLY A 100 6.09 -1.01 8.57
C GLY A 100 7.60 -1.08 8.84
N LEU A 101 7.98 -1.13 10.12
CA LEU A 101 9.38 -1.32 10.54
C LEU A 101 9.78 -2.79 10.62
N LEU A 102 8.90 -3.64 11.17
CA LEU A 102 9.21 -5.06 11.41
C LEU A 102 9.20 -5.90 10.13
N ALA A 103 8.26 -5.67 9.21
CA ALA A 103 8.11 -6.49 8.01
C ALA A 103 9.36 -6.44 7.11
N PRO A 104 9.97 -5.27 6.81
CA PRO A 104 11.25 -5.21 6.11
C PRO A 104 12.39 -5.89 6.87
N ALA A 105 12.45 -5.74 8.19
CA ALA A 105 13.47 -6.37 9.02
C ALA A 105 13.35 -7.91 9.01
N LEU A 106 12.13 -8.45 9.04
CA LEU A 106 11.89 -9.88 8.89
C LEU A 106 12.23 -10.35 7.47
N ALA A 107 11.82 -9.59 6.46
CA ALA A 107 12.09 -9.90 5.07
C ALA A 107 13.57 -9.89 4.73
N SER A 108 14.40 -9.07 5.38
CA SER A 108 15.85 -8.99 5.12
C SER A 108 16.59 -10.31 5.42
N ARG A 109 16.00 -11.19 6.25
CA ARG A 109 16.57 -12.50 6.62
C ARG A 109 16.53 -13.52 5.49
N SER A 110 15.75 -13.30 4.44
CA SER A 110 15.59 -14.25 3.32
C SER A 110 15.45 -13.48 2.01
N ARG A 111 15.95 -14.06 0.90
CA ARG A 111 15.68 -13.55 -0.45
C ARG A 111 14.23 -13.79 -0.90
N ASP A 112 13.56 -14.76 -0.31
CA ASP A 112 12.16 -15.05 -0.60
C ASP A 112 11.25 -14.17 0.27
N ARG A 113 10.57 -13.22 -0.34
CA ARG A 113 9.66 -12.30 0.33
C ARG A 113 8.26 -12.88 0.54
N ARG A 114 7.93 -13.99 -0.11
CA ARG A 114 6.59 -14.60 -0.10
C ARG A 114 6.06 -14.91 1.29
N PRO A 115 6.82 -15.51 2.23
CA PRO A 115 6.29 -15.81 3.57
C PRO A 115 5.80 -14.57 4.31
N VAL A 116 6.56 -13.46 4.21
CA VAL A 116 6.17 -12.18 4.85
C VAL A 116 4.93 -11.61 4.16
N LEU A 117 4.88 -11.57 2.83
CA LEU A 117 3.72 -11.08 2.08
C LEU A 117 2.46 -11.89 2.39
N VAL A 118 2.56 -13.22 2.42
CA VAL A 118 1.45 -14.12 2.75
C VAL A 118 0.97 -13.88 4.19
N GLY A 119 1.89 -13.75 5.15
CA GLY A 119 1.53 -13.46 6.53
C GLY A 119 0.78 -12.13 6.68
N LEU A 120 1.27 -11.06 6.04
CA LEU A 120 0.65 -9.74 6.08
C LEU A 120 -0.74 -9.74 5.41
N THR A 121 -0.86 -10.35 4.22
CA THR A 121 -2.14 -10.43 3.51
C THR A 121 -3.15 -11.33 4.22
N ALA A 122 -2.70 -12.40 4.88
CA ALA A 122 -3.55 -13.26 5.69
C ALA A 122 -4.09 -12.52 6.94
N LEU A 123 -3.26 -11.74 7.63
CA LEU A 123 -3.70 -10.88 8.73
C LEU A 123 -4.74 -9.86 8.25
N MET A 124 -4.48 -9.19 7.12
CA MET A 124 -5.42 -8.24 6.54
C MET A 124 -6.75 -8.89 6.18
N LEU A 125 -6.72 -10.08 5.57
CA LEU A 125 -7.92 -10.87 5.25
C LEU A 125 -8.71 -11.21 6.53
N ALA A 126 -8.04 -11.69 7.58
CA ALA A 126 -8.68 -12.00 8.86
C ALA A 126 -9.34 -10.76 9.48
N GLY A 127 -8.67 -9.61 9.43
CA GLY A 127 -9.22 -8.35 9.93
C GLY A 127 -10.50 -7.92 9.18
N PHE A 128 -10.51 -7.96 7.84
CA PHE A 128 -11.71 -7.62 7.08
C PHE A 128 -12.86 -8.60 7.29
N LEU A 129 -12.58 -9.90 7.38
CA LEU A 129 -13.60 -10.90 7.70
C LEU A 129 -14.16 -10.68 9.12
N GLY A 130 -13.31 -10.33 10.07
CA GLY A 130 -13.72 -9.98 11.43
C GLY A 130 -14.63 -8.76 11.47
N LEU A 131 -14.32 -7.69 10.74
CA LEU A 131 -15.19 -6.52 10.60
C LEU A 131 -16.52 -6.85 9.92
N ALA A 132 -16.52 -7.75 8.94
CA ALA A 132 -17.74 -8.11 8.20
C ALA A 132 -18.72 -8.94 9.04
N TRP A 133 -18.23 -9.88 9.88
CA TRP A 133 -19.08 -10.86 10.54
C TRP A 133 -19.23 -10.65 12.05
N ALA A 134 -18.22 -10.11 12.71
CA ALA A 134 -18.22 -10.01 14.16
C ALA A 134 -17.51 -8.72 14.66
N PRO A 135 -17.95 -7.53 14.19
CA PRO A 135 -17.25 -6.27 14.47
C PRO A 135 -17.16 -5.94 15.97
N ALA A 136 -18.24 -6.21 16.70
CA ALA A 136 -18.33 -5.88 18.13
C ALA A 136 -17.66 -6.90 19.06
N SER A 137 -17.31 -8.10 18.56
CA SER A 137 -16.78 -9.16 19.42
C SER A 137 -15.35 -8.88 19.87
N LEU A 138 -14.47 -8.47 18.96
CA LEU A 138 -13.03 -8.28 19.21
C LEU A 138 -12.48 -7.11 18.38
N PRO A 139 -12.99 -5.88 18.54
CA PRO A 139 -12.63 -4.75 17.68
C PRO A 139 -11.12 -4.44 17.69
N LEU A 140 -10.45 -4.56 18.85
CA LEU A 140 -9.00 -4.39 18.95
C LEU A 140 -8.23 -5.46 18.18
N LEU A 141 -8.72 -6.71 18.15
CA LEU A 141 -8.08 -7.79 17.39
C LEU A 141 -8.20 -7.53 15.89
N TRP A 142 -9.35 -7.08 15.41
CA TRP A 142 -9.54 -6.75 14.00
C TRP A 142 -8.67 -5.55 13.60
N ALA A 143 -8.59 -4.53 14.44
CA ALA A 143 -7.70 -3.38 14.22
C ALA A 143 -6.22 -3.80 14.25
N LEU A 144 -5.81 -4.70 15.16
CA LEU A 144 -4.47 -5.28 15.20
C LEU A 144 -4.14 -6.01 13.89
N CYS A 145 -5.02 -6.91 13.46
CA CYS A 145 -4.82 -7.69 12.23
C CYS A 145 -4.72 -6.78 11.00
N LEU A 146 -5.60 -5.78 10.89
CA LEU A 146 -5.57 -4.81 9.80
C LEU A 146 -4.32 -3.94 9.86
N GLY A 147 -3.98 -3.38 11.00
CA GLY A 147 -2.82 -2.53 11.17
C GLY A 147 -1.52 -3.24 10.83
N LEU A 148 -1.31 -4.45 11.36
CA LEU A 148 -0.13 -5.26 11.04
C LEU A 148 -0.12 -5.69 9.57
N GLY A 149 -1.25 -6.11 9.02
CA GLY A 149 -1.35 -6.56 7.63
C GLY A 149 -1.07 -5.44 6.64
N ILE A 150 -1.76 -4.31 6.79
CA ILE A 150 -1.67 -3.15 5.89
C ILE A 150 -0.32 -2.44 6.00
N GLY A 151 0.12 -2.15 7.24
CA GLY A 151 1.32 -1.36 7.48
C GLY A 151 2.59 -1.97 6.90
N GLY A 152 2.72 -3.30 6.96
CA GLY A 152 3.86 -4.00 6.38
C GLY A 152 3.81 -4.13 4.86
N LEU A 153 2.62 -4.13 4.25
CA LEU A 153 2.49 -4.31 2.80
C LEU A 153 3.06 -3.16 1.99
N PHE A 154 2.97 -1.94 2.49
CA PHE A 154 3.48 -0.75 1.79
C PHE A 154 4.99 -0.84 1.54
N PRO A 155 5.87 -0.94 2.56
CA PRO A 155 7.30 -1.07 2.34
C PRO A 155 7.66 -2.38 1.64
N MET A 156 6.94 -3.48 1.90
CA MET A 156 7.19 -4.74 1.22
C MET A 156 6.89 -4.67 -0.28
N GLY A 157 5.85 -3.97 -0.70
CA GLY A 157 5.55 -3.72 -2.10
C GLY A 157 6.68 -2.98 -2.81
N LEU A 158 7.28 -1.99 -2.15
CA LEU A 158 8.44 -1.26 -2.67
C LEU A 158 9.68 -2.18 -2.75
N ILE A 159 9.98 -2.95 -1.70
CA ILE A 159 11.11 -3.88 -1.68
C ILE A 159 10.98 -4.89 -2.83
N VAL A 160 9.81 -5.47 -3.04
CA VAL A 160 9.56 -6.39 -4.16
C VAL A 160 9.81 -5.71 -5.51
N CYS A 161 9.42 -4.44 -5.69
CA CYS A 161 9.74 -3.70 -6.91
C CYS A 161 11.25 -3.55 -7.11
N LEU A 162 11.97 -3.19 -6.05
CA LEU A 162 13.43 -3.00 -6.10
C LEU A 162 14.17 -4.31 -6.34
N ASP A 163 13.69 -5.43 -5.79
CA ASP A 163 14.28 -6.76 -5.97
C ASP A 163 14.20 -7.28 -7.44
N HIS A 164 13.49 -6.58 -8.35
CA HIS A 164 13.37 -7.01 -9.75
C HIS A 164 14.53 -6.59 -10.66
N PHE A 165 15.35 -5.62 -10.23
CA PHE A 165 16.47 -5.12 -11.03
C PHE A 165 17.69 -4.87 -10.16
N ASP A 166 18.86 -5.33 -10.61
CA ASP A 166 20.14 -5.02 -9.94
C ASP A 166 20.56 -3.56 -10.17
N ALA A 167 20.15 -2.96 -11.30
CA ALA A 167 20.45 -1.56 -11.61
C ALA A 167 19.53 -0.61 -10.84
N PRO A 168 20.07 0.25 -9.92
CA PRO A 168 19.25 1.11 -9.06
C PRO A 168 18.33 2.06 -9.84
N GLN A 169 18.77 2.56 -11.00
CA GLN A 169 17.98 3.47 -11.84
C GLN A 169 16.72 2.78 -12.39
N ARG A 170 16.87 1.53 -12.88
CA ARG A 170 15.73 0.73 -13.38
C ARG A 170 14.78 0.31 -12.28
N ALA A 171 15.34 -0.10 -11.14
CA ALA A 171 14.56 -0.42 -9.95
C ALA A 171 13.72 0.78 -9.49
N GLY A 172 14.33 1.97 -9.43
CA GLY A 172 13.65 3.22 -9.10
C GLY A 172 12.56 3.62 -10.11
N GLN A 173 12.82 3.46 -11.42
CA GLN A 173 11.81 3.70 -12.47
C GLN A 173 10.61 2.76 -12.33
N LEU A 174 10.85 1.47 -12.06
CA LEU A 174 9.77 0.50 -11.81
C LEU A 174 8.97 0.87 -10.58
N ALA A 175 9.64 1.21 -9.47
CA ALA A 175 8.98 1.61 -8.23
C ALA A 175 8.13 2.87 -8.41
N ALA A 176 8.65 3.90 -9.08
CA ALA A 176 7.91 5.13 -9.36
C ALA A 176 6.67 4.88 -10.23
N LEU A 177 6.79 4.04 -11.26
CA LEU A 177 5.66 3.66 -12.11
C LEU A 177 4.59 2.88 -11.33
N VAL A 178 5.02 1.90 -10.54
CA VAL A 178 4.12 1.06 -9.72
C VAL A 178 3.39 1.89 -8.69
N GLN A 179 4.10 2.79 -8.00
CA GLN A 179 3.47 3.68 -7.02
C GLN A 179 2.52 4.68 -7.69
N GLY A 180 2.97 5.35 -8.76
CA GLY A 180 2.13 6.34 -9.47
C GLY A 180 0.83 5.75 -9.98
N ALA A 181 0.89 4.62 -10.69
CA ALA A 181 -0.31 3.93 -11.18
C ALA A 181 -1.14 3.30 -10.04
N GLY A 182 -0.48 2.78 -9.01
CA GLY A 182 -1.14 2.19 -7.85
C GLY A 182 -1.91 3.19 -7.01
N TYR A 183 -1.40 4.42 -6.86
CA TYR A 183 -2.12 5.48 -6.16
C TYR A 183 -3.40 5.94 -6.87
N LEU A 184 -3.48 5.80 -8.20
CA LEU A 184 -4.74 6.05 -8.91
C LEU A 184 -5.81 5.03 -8.50
N ILE A 185 -5.44 3.76 -8.35
CA ILE A 185 -6.34 2.71 -7.84
C ILE A 185 -6.76 3.03 -6.41
N ALA A 186 -5.80 3.35 -5.55
CA ALA A 186 -6.03 3.64 -4.15
C ALA A 186 -6.90 4.90 -3.94
N GLY A 187 -6.73 5.93 -4.77
CA GLY A 187 -7.49 7.18 -4.66
C GLY A 187 -8.98 7.03 -4.95
N VAL A 188 -9.35 6.10 -5.82
CA VAL A 188 -10.76 5.83 -6.19
C VAL A 188 -11.43 4.88 -5.20
N SER A 189 -10.68 4.06 -4.50
CA SER A 189 -11.21 2.96 -3.68
C SER A 189 -12.13 3.40 -2.51
N PRO A 190 -11.86 4.47 -1.73
CA PRO A 190 -12.77 4.90 -0.66
C PRO A 190 -14.13 5.36 -1.19
N TRP A 191 -14.14 5.97 -2.38
CA TRP A 191 -15.39 6.37 -3.04
C TRP A 191 -16.21 5.16 -3.46
N ILE A 192 -15.57 4.13 -4.05
CA ILE A 192 -16.26 2.87 -4.38
C ILE A 192 -16.81 2.20 -3.13
N ALA A 193 -16.05 2.14 -2.03
CA ALA A 193 -16.50 1.59 -0.77
C ALA A 193 -17.71 2.36 -0.20
N GLY A 194 -17.72 3.69 -0.32
CA GLY A 194 -18.84 4.54 0.04
C GLY A 194 -20.10 4.26 -0.80
N LEU A 195 -19.96 4.13 -2.12
CA LEU A 195 -21.08 3.77 -3.01
C LEU A 195 -21.65 2.38 -2.65
N LEU A 196 -20.80 1.41 -2.34
CA LEU A 196 -21.27 0.08 -1.87
C LEU A 196 -22.05 0.18 -0.56
N ARG A 197 -21.54 0.96 0.39
CA ARG A 197 -22.23 1.22 1.66
C ARG A 197 -23.60 1.86 1.42
N ASP A 198 -23.68 2.88 0.57
CA ASP A 198 -24.94 3.59 0.31
C ASP A 198 -25.95 2.71 -0.44
N SER A 199 -25.49 1.89 -1.39
CA SER A 199 -26.35 0.99 -2.16
C SER A 199 -26.86 -0.22 -1.35
N LEU A 200 -26.04 -0.73 -0.42
CA LEU A 200 -26.37 -1.92 0.38
C LEU A 200 -26.95 -1.57 1.77
N GLY A 201 -26.95 -0.30 2.14
CA GLY A 201 -27.40 0.18 3.45
C GLY A 201 -26.53 -0.29 4.62
N SER A 202 -25.36 -0.87 4.36
CA SER A 202 -24.43 -1.35 5.38
C SER A 202 -22.99 -1.41 4.89
N PHE A 203 -22.04 -1.32 5.81
CA PHE A 203 -20.61 -1.51 5.52
C PHE A 203 -20.19 -2.97 5.27
N THR A 204 -21.04 -3.95 5.61
CA THR A 204 -20.69 -5.37 5.48
C THR A 204 -20.25 -5.73 4.07
N GLY A 205 -20.96 -5.23 3.04
CA GLY A 205 -20.61 -5.45 1.65
C GLY A 205 -19.26 -4.84 1.27
N ALA A 206 -18.93 -3.66 1.80
CA ALA A 206 -17.63 -3.02 1.57
C ALA A 206 -16.50 -3.83 2.23
N TRP A 207 -16.68 -4.29 3.48
CA TRP A 207 -15.66 -5.14 4.15
C TRP A 207 -15.47 -6.48 3.48
N LEU A 208 -16.53 -7.13 2.98
CA LEU A 208 -16.43 -8.38 2.20
C LEU A 208 -15.74 -8.14 0.85
N GLY A 209 -15.99 -7.01 0.19
CA GLY A 209 -15.27 -6.60 -1.01
C GLY A 209 -13.76 -6.46 -0.74
N LEU A 210 -13.39 -5.80 0.35
CA LEU A 210 -11.99 -5.65 0.76
C LEU A 210 -11.37 -6.99 1.22
N ALA A 211 -12.13 -7.88 1.84
CA ALA A 211 -11.69 -9.25 2.12
C ALA A 211 -11.38 -10.02 0.84
N THR A 212 -12.21 -9.87 -0.20
CA THR A 212 -11.95 -10.45 -1.53
C THR A 212 -10.67 -9.89 -2.13
N VAL A 213 -10.45 -8.59 -2.04
CA VAL A 213 -9.18 -7.95 -2.47
C VAL A 213 -7.99 -8.53 -1.69
N ALA A 214 -8.10 -8.69 -0.36
CA ALA A 214 -7.06 -9.29 0.46
C ALA A 214 -6.74 -10.74 0.06
N ALA A 215 -7.76 -11.54 -0.26
CA ALA A 215 -7.60 -12.90 -0.78
C ALA A 215 -6.90 -12.93 -2.15
N LEU A 216 -7.23 -11.99 -3.04
CA LEU A 216 -6.53 -11.80 -4.32
C LEU A 216 -5.06 -11.42 -4.10
N LEU A 217 -4.77 -10.50 -3.17
CA LEU A 217 -3.41 -10.10 -2.85
C LEU A 217 -2.59 -11.26 -2.28
N LEU A 218 -3.21 -12.14 -1.48
CA LEU A 218 -2.57 -13.36 -1.00
C LEU A 218 -2.17 -14.27 -2.16
N GLY A 219 -3.07 -14.50 -3.11
CA GLY A 219 -2.78 -15.28 -4.33
C GLY A 219 -1.72 -14.62 -5.22
N LEU A 220 -1.73 -13.29 -5.35
CA LEU A 220 -0.72 -12.54 -6.09
C LEU A 220 0.64 -12.60 -5.40
N GLY A 221 0.68 -12.49 -4.07
CA GLY A 221 1.89 -12.56 -3.26
C GLY A 221 2.66 -13.87 -3.48
N LEU A 222 1.96 -14.99 -3.64
CA LEU A 222 2.56 -16.28 -3.96
C LEU A 222 3.29 -16.32 -5.31
N ARG A 223 2.94 -15.44 -6.25
CA ARG A 223 3.59 -15.34 -7.58
C ARG A 223 4.90 -14.56 -7.57
N PHE A 224 5.31 -13.97 -6.44
CA PHE A 224 6.57 -13.22 -6.31
C PHE A 224 7.76 -14.13 -5.99
N ASP A 225 7.98 -15.17 -6.82
CA ASP A 225 9.14 -16.05 -6.73
C ASP A 225 10.40 -15.31 -7.22
N PRO A 226 11.41 -15.07 -6.36
CA PRO A 226 12.62 -14.34 -6.72
C PRO A 226 13.44 -15.04 -7.83
N ARG A 227 13.33 -16.36 -7.95
CA ARG A 227 14.02 -17.14 -8.99
C ARG A 227 13.58 -16.79 -10.41
N ARG A 228 12.42 -16.16 -10.56
CA ARG A 228 11.84 -15.81 -11.86
C ARG A 228 12.04 -14.33 -12.24
N TYR A 229 12.53 -13.48 -11.33
CA TYR A 229 12.59 -12.03 -11.57
C TYR A 229 13.42 -11.65 -12.81
N ALA A 230 14.64 -12.19 -12.91
CA ALA A 230 15.51 -11.93 -14.06
C ALA A 230 14.92 -12.41 -15.39
N ALA A 231 14.34 -13.62 -15.41
CA ALA A 231 13.76 -14.22 -16.61
C ALA A 231 12.55 -13.43 -17.14
N LEU A 232 11.68 -12.93 -16.26
CA LEU A 232 10.43 -12.24 -16.64
C LEU A 232 10.65 -10.94 -17.43
N PHE A 233 11.78 -10.27 -17.24
CA PHE A 233 12.15 -9.08 -18.00
C PHE A 233 13.11 -9.39 -19.18
N ALA A 234 13.82 -10.54 -19.16
CA ALA A 234 14.73 -10.98 -20.22
C ALA A 234 14.02 -11.66 -21.40
N GLU A 235 13.01 -12.49 -21.19
CA GLU A 235 12.33 -13.26 -22.24
C GLU A 235 11.74 -12.41 -23.37
N ARG A 236 11.31 -11.19 -23.09
CA ARG A 236 10.84 -10.26 -24.13
C ARG A 236 11.93 -9.51 -24.86
N GLN A 237 13.13 -9.40 -24.30
CA GLN A 237 14.28 -8.84 -25.02
C GLN A 237 14.69 -9.77 -26.17
N ALA A 238 14.75 -11.07 -25.92
CA ALA A 238 15.08 -12.06 -26.95
C ALA A 238 14.04 -12.14 -28.09
N ARG A 239 12.74 -12.07 -27.76
CA ARG A 239 11.66 -12.07 -28.77
C ARG A 239 11.59 -10.79 -29.61
N GLY A 240 12.02 -9.63 -29.07
CA GLY A 240 12.04 -8.36 -29.79
C GLY A 240 13.22 -8.24 -30.77
N VAL A 241 14.36 -8.81 -30.45
CA VAL A 241 15.53 -8.83 -31.34
C VAL A 241 15.32 -9.76 -32.54
N GLY A 242 14.65 -10.91 -32.32
CA GLY A 242 14.31 -11.84 -33.41
C GLY A 242 13.27 -11.31 -34.42
N ALA A 243 12.41 -10.35 -34.00
CA ALA A 243 11.43 -9.74 -34.91
C ALA A 243 11.98 -8.55 -35.70
N GLU A 244 13.05 -7.91 -35.26
CA GLU A 244 13.74 -6.83 -35.98
C GLU A 244 14.79 -7.37 -37.00
N SER A 245 15.31 -8.57 -36.77
CA SER A 245 16.24 -9.23 -37.72
C SER A 245 15.56 -9.91 -38.91
N LEU A 246 14.22 -9.94 -38.92
CA LEU A 246 13.40 -10.51 -40.01
C LEU A 246 12.67 -9.42 -40.86
N ARG A 247 13.02 -8.16 -40.68
CA ARG A 247 12.61 -7.02 -41.52
C ARG A 247 13.84 -6.40 -42.20
#